data_0e460c8c3ca2d479543d138a4737a139
#
_entry.id   0e460c8c3ca2d479543d138a4737a139
#
_cell.length_a   1.000
_cell.length_b   1.000
_cell.length_c   1.000
_cell.angle_alpha   90.00
_cell.angle_beta   90.00
_cell.angle_gamma   90.00
#
_symmetry.space_group_name_H-M   'P 1'
#
loop_
_entity.id
_entity.type
_entity.pdbx_description
1 polymer ?
#
loop_
_entity_poly.entity_id
_entity_poly.type
_entity_poly.pdbx_seq_one_letter_code
_entity_poly.pdbx_strand_id
1 'polypeptide(L)'
;MKTEFKKSFAKDLKKKAWDRKLLSHVKEIIQSVADAESLYDISNYKKLNAEGDYCRIRLGDYRIGLKIEGDIVVFVRFLHRSEIYRYFP
;
A
#
# COMPACT_ATOMS: atom_id res chain seq x y z
N MET A 1 7.53 -3.69 -11.08
CA MET A 1 7.14 -2.28 -11.30
C MET A 1 8.01 -1.37 -10.45
N LYS A 2 8.22 -0.15 -10.87
CA LYS A 2 8.95 0.84 -10.06
C LYS A 2 8.14 1.23 -8.85
N THR A 3 8.80 1.48 -7.73
CA THR A 3 8.13 1.83 -6.47
C THR A 3 8.68 3.13 -5.90
N GLU A 4 7.80 3.91 -5.31
CA GLU A 4 8.16 5.11 -4.55
C GLU A 4 7.37 5.12 -3.24
N PHE A 5 7.87 5.85 -2.25
CA PHE A 5 7.32 5.88 -0.90
C PHE A 5 7.14 7.31 -0.43
N LYS A 6 5.93 7.65 0.00
CA LYS A 6 5.66 8.95 0.62
C LYS A 6 6.10 8.94 2.09
N LYS A 7 6.41 10.11 2.62
CA LYS A 7 6.73 10.28 4.04
C LYS A 7 5.60 9.80 4.95
N SER A 8 4.35 9.99 4.52
CA SER A 8 3.17 9.53 5.25
C SER A 8 3.17 8.02 5.44
N PHE A 9 3.55 7.27 4.41
CA PHE A 9 3.67 5.82 4.48
C PHE A 9 4.74 5.41 5.50
N ALA A 10 5.92 6.04 5.42
CA ALA A 10 7.00 5.76 6.36
C ALA A 10 6.59 6.07 7.81
N LYS A 11 5.89 7.18 8.03
CA LYS A 11 5.39 7.54 9.37
C LYS A 11 4.37 6.53 9.89
N ASP A 12 3.48 6.06 9.03
CA ASP A 12 2.49 5.05 9.39
C ASP A 12 3.17 3.74 9.81
N LEU A 13 4.21 3.33 9.09
CA LEU A 13 4.98 2.13 9.43
C LEU A 13 5.69 2.28 10.78
N LYS A 14 6.25 3.44 11.08
CA LYS A 14 6.93 3.70 12.35
C LYS A 14 6.00 3.51 13.55
N LYS A 15 4.73 3.88 13.41
CA LYS A 15 3.73 3.71 14.46
C LYS A 15 3.47 2.24 14.80
N LYS A 16 3.83 1.33 13.90
CA LYS A 16 3.65 -0.12 14.03
C LYS A 16 4.98 -0.86 14.16
N ALA A 17 6.07 -0.16 14.47
CA ALA A 17 7.42 -0.74 14.52
C ALA A 17 7.55 -1.87 15.56
N TRP A 18 6.68 -1.90 16.58
CA TRP A 18 6.63 -2.95 17.58
C TRP A 18 6.08 -4.28 17.04
N ASP A 19 5.35 -4.26 15.93
CA ASP A 19 4.76 -5.44 15.31
C ASP A 19 5.63 -5.93 14.16
N ARG A 20 6.64 -6.72 14.49
CA ARG A 20 7.63 -7.23 13.53
C ARG A 20 7.01 -8.12 12.46
N LYS A 21 6.03 -8.94 12.85
CA LYS A 21 5.35 -9.84 11.92
C LYS A 21 4.57 -9.05 10.87
N LEU A 22 3.85 -8.03 11.31
CA LEU A 22 3.11 -7.15 10.42
C LEU A 22 4.05 -6.44 9.44
N LEU A 23 5.15 -5.87 9.93
CA LEU A 23 6.13 -5.19 9.08
C LEU A 23 6.81 -6.14 8.09
N SER A 24 7.04 -7.39 8.50
CA SER A 24 7.57 -8.41 7.60
C SER A 24 6.62 -8.68 6.44
N HIS A 25 5.31 -8.76 6.73
CA HIS A 25 4.29 -8.93 5.69
C HIS A 25 4.22 -7.73 4.75
N VAL A 26 4.33 -6.51 5.29
CA VAL A 26 4.40 -5.29 4.47
C VAL A 26 5.60 -5.35 3.53
N LYS A 27 6.75 -5.76 4.03
CA LYS A 27 7.97 -5.90 3.23
C LYS A 27 7.80 -6.90 2.09
N GLU A 28 7.14 -8.03 2.36
CA GLU A 28 6.83 -9.04 1.33
C GLU A 28 5.92 -8.46 0.24
N ILE A 29 4.92 -7.67 0.63
CA ILE A 29 4.03 -7.02 -0.33
C ILE A 29 4.79 -6.01 -1.19
N ILE A 30 5.64 -5.19 -0.58
CA ILE A 30 6.48 -4.23 -1.32
C ILE A 30 7.33 -4.98 -2.35
N GLN A 31 7.94 -6.09 -1.95
CA GLN A 31 8.77 -6.88 -2.86
C GLN A 31 7.93 -7.48 -3.99
N SER A 32 6.75 -8.00 -3.69
CA SER A 32 5.88 -8.56 -4.73
C SER A 32 5.41 -7.51 -5.73
N VAL A 33 5.18 -6.28 -5.28
CA VAL A 33 4.85 -5.15 -6.17
C VAL A 33 6.05 -4.80 -7.05
N ALA A 34 7.25 -4.75 -6.46
CA ALA A 34 8.47 -4.45 -7.21
C ALA A 34 8.74 -5.50 -8.29
N ASP A 35 8.45 -6.77 -8.00
CA ASP A 35 8.67 -7.90 -8.93
C ASP A 35 7.54 -8.09 -9.94
N ALA A 36 6.38 -7.49 -9.72
CA ALA A 36 5.21 -7.66 -10.59
C ALA A 36 5.42 -6.97 -11.94
N GLU A 37 4.92 -7.60 -12.99
CA GLU A 37 4.90 -6.99 -14.33
C GLU A 37 3.69 -6.09 -14.52
N SER A 38 2.59 -6.39 -13.81
CA SER A 38 1.38 -5.58 -13.84
C SER A 38 0.66 -5.64 -12.50
N LEU A 39 -0.27 -4.70 -12.28
CA LEU A 39 -1.10 -4.66 -11.08
C LEU A 39 -2.01 -5.87 -10.94
N TYR A 40 -2.36 -6.52 -12.05
CA TYR A 40 -3.19 -7.73 -12.04
C TYR A 40 -2.49 -8.92 -11.38
N ASP A 41 -1.17 -8.87 -11.27
CA ASP A 41 -0.37 -9.92 -10.63
C ASP A 41 -0.33 -9.76 -9.10
N ILE A 42 -0.88 -8.67 -8.58
CA ILE A 42 -0.82 -8.37 -7.14
C ILE A 42 -2.07 -8.90 -6.45
N SER A 43 -1.87 -9.76 -5.43
CA SER A 43 -2.96 -10.31 -4.62
C SER A 43 -3.61 -9.21 -3.76
N ASN A 44 -4.93 -9.33 -3.58
CA ASN A 44 -5.69 -8.44 -2.69
C ASN A 44 -5.71 -6.97 -3.10
N TYR A 45 -5.36 -6.69 -4.35
CA TYR A 45 -5.41 -5.38 -4.95
C TYR A 45 -6.84 -5.02 -5.33
N LYS A 46 -7.21 -3.76 -5.08
CA LYS A 46 -8.49 -3.22 -5.52
C LYS A 46 -8.33 -1.76 -5.89
N LYS A 47 -8.82 -1.39 -7.07
CA LYS A 47 -8.90 0.00 -7.50
C LYS A 47 -10.03 0.69 -6.73
N LEU A 48 -9.77 1.89 -6.21
CA LEU A 48 -10.78 2.69 -5.51
C LEU A 48 -11.58 3.52 -6.52
N ASN A 49 -12.84 3.78 -6.18
CA ASN A 49 -13.75 4.57 -7.03
C ASN A 49 -13.53 6.08 -6.93
N ALA A 50 -12.49 6.52 -6.24
CA ALA A 50 -12.12 7.92 -6.13
C ALA A 50 -11.55 8.41 -7.46
N GLU A 51 -11.61 9.71 -7.70
CA GLU A 51 -10.91 10.31 -8.83
C GLU A 51 -9.41 10.06 -8.69
N GLY A 52 -8.76 9.80 -9.84
CA GLY A 52 -7.35 9.50 -9.88
C GLY A 52 -7.08 8.00 -9.80
N ASP A 53 -5.81 7.65 -9.78
CA ASP A 53 -5.34 6.28 -9.87
C ASP A 53 -5.00 5.71 -8.50
N TYR A 54 -5.96 5.79 -7.58
CA TYR A 54 -5.80 5.30 -6.22
C TYR A 54 -6.28 3.86 -6.10
N CYS A 55 -5.49 3.09 -5.36
CA CYS A 55 -5.73 1.65 -5.15
C CYS A 55 -5.39 1.30 -3.71
N ARG A 56 -5.82 0.12 -3.29
CA ARG A 56 -5.42 -0.41 -1.99
C ARG A 56 -5.05 -1.88 -2.10
N ILE A 57 -4.15 -2.32 -1.22
CA ILE A 57 -3.85 -3.73 -1.02
C ILE A 57 -4.30 -4.10 0.39
N ARG A 58 -5.09 -5.16 0.50
CA ARG A 58 -5.54 -5.67 1.80
C ARG A 58 -4.47 -6.56 2.43
N LEU A 59 -4.18 -6.29 3.70
CA LEU A 59 -3.26 -7.10 4.50
C LEU A 59 -3.91 -7.31 5.88
N GLY A 60 -4.70 -8.38 6.02
CA GLY A 60 -5.43 -8.63 7.26
C GLY A 60 -6.35 -7.47 7.59
N ASP A 61 -6.22 -6.90 8.78
CA ASP A 61 -6.99 -5.74 9.24
C ASP A 61 -6.41 -4.40 8.74
N TYR A 62 -5.34 -4.44 7.97
CA TYR A 62 -4.67 -3.25 7.46
C TYR A 62 -4.85 -3.08 5.97
N ARG A 63 -4.65 -1.86 5.52
CA ARG A 63 -4.73 -1.51 4.10
C ARG A 63 -3.53 -0.66 3.73
N ILE A 64 -2.93 -0.98 2.60
CA ILE A 64 -1.86 -0.18 2.01
C ILE A 64 -2.49 0.66 0.91
N GLY A 65 -2.46 1.97 1.07
CA GLY A 65 -2.96 2.90 0.06
C GLY A 65 -1.88 3.24 -0.95
N LEU A 66 -2.21 3.08 -2.22
CA LEU A 66 -1.30 3.26 -3.35
C LEU A 66 -1.84 4.30 -4.31
N LYS A 67 -0.93 4.99 -4.99
CA LYS A 67 -1.26 5.81 -6.16
C LYS A 67 -0.44 5.32 -7.34
N ILE A 68 -1.08 5.15 -8.48
CA ILE A 68 -0.40 4.71 -9.70
C ILE A 68 -0.06 5.93 -10.55
N GLU A 69 1.22 6.12 -10.83
CA GLU A 69 1.71 7.20 -11.68
C GLU A 69 2.52 6.60 -12.81
N GLY A 70 1.87 6.38 -13.97
CA GLY A 70 2.50 5.70 -15.10
C GLY A 70 2.89 4.28 -14.73
N ASP A 71 4.20 3.97 -14.80
CA ASP A 71 4.75 2.67 -14.41
C ASP A 71 5.26 2.64 -12.96
N ILE A 72 4.94 3.68 -12.19
CA ILE A 72 5.38 3.81 -10.80
C ILE A 72 4.21 3.56 -9.84
N VAL A 73 4.45 2.70 -8.85
CA VAL A 73 3.51 2.47 -7.75
C VAL A 73 4.01 3.27 -6.55
N VAL A 74 3.24 4.26 -6.14
CA VAL A 74 3.58 5.12 -5.00
C VAL A 74 2.86 4.61 -3.76
N PHE A 75 3.60 4.25 -2.74
CA PHE A 75 3.06 3.83 -1.45
C PHE A 75 2.76 5.08 -0.61
N VAL A 76 1.49 5.32 -0.31
CA VAL A 76 1.03 6.59 0.28
C VAL A 76 0.67 6.46 1.74
N ARG A 77 -0.12 5.45 2.11
CA ARG A 77 -0.56 5.25 3.50
C ARG A 77 -0.52 3.77 3.88
N PHE A 78 -0.38 3.53 5.19
CA PHE A 78 -0.54 2.22 5.79
C PHE A 78 -1.42 2.37 7.02
N LEU A 79 -2.69 1.97 6.91
CA LEU A 79 -3.69 2.25 7.93
C LEU A 79 -4.56 1.03 8.22
N HIS A 80 -5.13 0.98 9.43
CA HIS A 80 -6.12 -0.01 9.78
C HIS A 80 -7.35 0.17 8.86
N ARG A 81 -8.07 -0.94 8.59
CA ARG A 81 -9.26 -0.92 7.71
C ARG A 81 -10.33 0.09 8.15
N SER A 82 -10.41 0.39 9.45
CA SER A 82 -11.36 1.36 9.98
C SER A 82 -10.99 2.81 9.67
N GLU A 83 -9.75 3.06 9.23
CA GLU A 83 -9.24 4.41 9.03
C GLU A 83 -8.91 4.74 7.57
N ILE A 84 -8.65 3.71 6.74
CA ILE A 84 -8.13 3.92 5.39
C ILE A 84 -9.03 4.84 4.55
N TYR A 85 -10.34 4.64 4.59
CA TYR A 85 -11.26 5.42 3.76
C TYR A 85 -11.55 6.81 4.32
N ARG A 86 -11.10 7.09 5.55
CA ARG A 86 -11.18 8.42 6.16
C ARG A 86 -9.99 9.30 5.75
N TYR A 87 -8.81 8.69 5.63
CA TYR A 87 -7.56 9.42 5.42
C TYR A 87 -6.91 9.16 4.05
N PHE A 88 -7.51 8.30 3.24
CA PHE A 88 -6.97 7.92 1.93
C PHE A 88 -8.10 7.65 0.94
N PRO A 89 -8.04 8.15 -0.27
CA PRO A 89 -7.08 9.11 -0.79
C PRO A 89 -7.19 10.50 -0.20
#